data_350d62b81e26436f9525d77fa5dd3a77
#
_entry.id   350d62b81e26436f9525d77fa5dd3a77
#
_cell.length_a   1.000
_cell.length_b   1.000
_cell.length_c   1.000
_cell.angle_alpha   90.00
_cell.angle_beta   90.00
_cell.angle_gamma   90.00
#
_symmetry.space_group_name_H-M   'P 1'
#
loop_
_entity.id
_entity.type
_entity.pdbx_description
1 polymer ?
#
loop_
_entity_poly.entity_id
_entity_poly.type
_entity_poly.pdbx_seq_one_letter_code
_entity_poly.pdbx_strand_id
1 'polypeptide(L)'
;MRILLLTVFALTVGLTNAQTTEKMKLNAGIITEKLQETKKFYTEFLDFGVSFENEFYLLLHTPNQSAELSFLLPHHPSQKPIFQSVFNGKGMYLTIEVENVDEVYKHLKEKGIRMEIEIRDEPWGDRHFTIKDPNGIGIDIVTYTKPEE
;
A
#
# COMPACT_ATOMS: atom_id res chain seq x y z
N MET A 1 -5.29 -76.04 -23.17
CA MET A 1 -4.71 -74.83 -23.76
C MET A 1 -5.21 -73.65 -22.91
N ARG A 2 -4.38 -73.21 -21.93
CA ARG A 2 -4.76 -72.09 -20.99
C ARG A 2 -4.18 -70.83 -21.54
N ILE A 3 -5.06 -69.88 -21.87
CA ILE A 3 -4.68 -68.55 -22.34
C ILE A 3 -4.48 -67.70 -21.10
N LEU A 4 -3.24 -67.17 -20.88
CA LEU A 4 -2.87 -66.29 -19.80
C LEU A 4 -3.09 -64.85 -20.29
N LEU A 5 -4.10 -64.16 -19.73
CA LEU A 5 -4.32 -62.74 -19.99
C LEU A 5 -3.35 -61.89 -19.08
N LEU A 6 -2.37 -61.27 -19.71
CA LEU A 6 -1.53 -60.27 -19.05
C LEU A 6 -2.27 -58.93 -19.05
N THR A 7 -2.74 -58.48 -17.89
CA THR A 7 -3.25 -57.12 -17.68
C THR A 7 -2.07 -56.17 -17.41
N VAL A 8 -1.79 -55.31 -18.37
CA VAL A 8 -0.80 -54.21 -18.21
C VAL A 8 -1.48 -53.07 -17.46
N PHE A 9 -1.02 -52.83 -16.23
CA PHE A 9 -1.43 -51.69 -15.43
C PHE A 9 -0.54 -50.50 -15.82
N ALA A 10 -1.09 -49.57 -16.61
CA ALA A 10 -0.40 -48.31 -16.93
C ALA A 10 -0.48 -47.37 -15.72
N LEU A 11 0.64 -47.21 -15.03
CA LEU A 11 0.79 -46.25 -13.95
C LEU A 11 0.99 -44.86 -14.58
N THR A 12 -0.08 -44.05 -14.66
CA THR A 12 0.02 -42.64 -15.03
C THR A 12 0.55 -41.86 -13.84
N VAL A 13 1.83 -41.52 -13.84
CA VAL A 13 2.43 -40.59 -12.92
C VAL A 13 1.96 -39.18 -13.33
N GLY A 14 0.94 -38.70 -12.64
CA GLY A 14 0.54 -37.30 -12.76
C GLY A 14 1.64 -36.40 -12.22
N LEU A 15 2.38 -35.75 -13.10
CA LEU A 15 3.26 -34.60 -12.73
C LEU A 15 2.37 -33.44 -12.29
N THR A 16 2.09 -33.35 -11.00
CA THR A 16 1.57 -32.14 -10.41
C THR A 16 2.69 -31.09 -10.43
N ASN A 17 2.65 -30.17 -11.39
CA ASN A 17 3.42 -28.94 -11.32
C ASN A 17 2.93 -28.19 -10.07
N ALA A 18 3.63 -28.37 -8.95
CA ALA A 18 3.52 -27.49 -7.82
C ALA A 18 4.07 -26.13 -8.28
N GLN A 19 3.18 -25.25 -8.74
CA GLN A 19 3.49 -23.86 -8.98
C GLN A 19 3.83 -23.29 -7.61
N THR A 20 5.13 -23.12 -7.32
CA THR A 20 5.58 -22.34 -6.17
C THR A 20 5.12 -20.92 -6.43
N THR A 21 3.98 -20.55 -5.87
CA THR A 21 3.57 -19.13 -5.79
C THR A 21 4.58 -18.47 -4.87
N GLU A 22 5.63 -17.89 -5.42
CA GLU A 22 6.49 -16.97 -4.68
C GLU A 22 5.57 -15.90 -4.07
N LYS A 23 5.64 -15.74 -2.75
CA LYS A 23 4.89 -14.71 -2.05
C LYS A 23 5.52 -13.37 -2.41
N MET A 24 5.03 -12.76 -3.48
CA MET A 24 5.42 -11.41 -3.87
C MET A 24 4.73 -10.41 -2.95
N LYS A 25 5.49 -9.49 -2.37
CA LYS A 25 4.97 -8.36 -1.60
C LYS A 25 5.40 -7.07 -2.29
N LEU A 26 4.45 -6.21 -2.58
CA LEU A 26 4.70 -4.89 -3.13
C LEU A 26 4.64 -3.85 -2.01
N ASN A 27 5.62 -2.97 -1.94
CA ASN A 27 5.52 -1.71 -1.23
C ASN A 27 5.96 -0.55 -2.13
N ALA A 28 5.47 0.65 -1.85
CA ALA A 28 5.89 1.85 -2.54
C ALA A 28 7.02 2.52 -1.76
N GLY A 29 8.04 3.01 -2.48
CA GLY A 29 9.16 3.75 -1.89
C GLY A 29 9.19 5.20 -2.38
N ILE A 30 9.35 6.13 -1.47
CA ILE A 30 9.41 7.58 -1.73
C ILE A 30 10.76 8.10 -1.24
N ILE A 31 11.49 8.78 -2.13
CA ILE A 31 12.75 9.43 -1.79
C ILE A 31 12.47 10.85 -1.35
N THR A 32 12.79 11.17 -0.10
CA THR A 32 12.43 12.46 0.51
C THR A 32 13.46 12.92 1.52
N GLU A 33 13.60 14.23 1.66
CA GLU A 33 14.41 14.86 2.73
C GLU A 33 13.64 15.00 4.05
N LYS A 34 12.34 14.62 4.09
CA LYS A 34 11.40 14.89 5.19
C LYS A 34 11.04 13.64 5.99
N LEU A 35 12.02 12.77 6.32
CA LEU A 35 11.73 11.50 7.01
C LEU A 35 10.96 11.69 8.32
N GLN A 36 11.36 12.66 9.14
CA GLN A 36 10.77 12.86 10.47
C GLN A 36 9.37 13.47 10.40
N GLU A 37 9.16 14.46 9.52
CA GLU A 37 7.82 15.02 9.29
C GLU A 37 6.89 13.96 8.69
N THR A 38 7.40 13.12 7.80
CA THR A 38 6.66 12.03 7.19
C THR A 38 6.27 10.99 8.24
N LYS A 39 7.22 10.54 9.07
CA LYS A 39 6.95 9.63 10.17
C LYS A 39 5.84 10.16 11.06
N LYS A 40 6.02 11.41 11.54
CA LYS A 40 5.04 12.06 12.41
C LYS A 40 3.66 12.11 11.78
N PHE A 41 3.57 12.52 10.50
CA PHE A 41 2.30 12.61 9.79
C PHE A 41 1.57 11.27 9.74
N TYR A 42 2.22 10.22 9.26
CA TYR A 42 1.57 8.92 9.09
C TYR A 42 1.24 8.25 10.42
N THR A 43 2.09 8.39 11.45
CA THR A 43 1.84 7.76 12.76
C THR A 43 0.83 8.51 13.61
N GLU A 44 0.80 9.86 13.58
CA GLU A 44 -0.09 10.65 14.43
C GLU A 44 -1.49 10.87 13.84
N PHE A 45 -1.60 10.90 12.50
CA PHE A 45 -2.86 11.20 11.83
C PHE A 45 -3.52 9.99 11.17
N LEU A 46 -2.74 9.02 10.72
CA LEU A 46 -3.24 7.86 9.97
C LEU A 46 -3.00 6.52 10.71
N ASP A 47 -2.54 6.57 11.96
CA ASP A 47 -2.30 5.41 12.83
C ASP A 47 -1.37 4.33 12.23
N PHE A 48 -0.49 4.72 11.32
CA PHE A 48 0.53 3.80 10.79
C PHE A 48 1.53 3.41 11.87
N GLY A 49 1.96 2.15 11.84
CA GLY A 49 3.07 1.67 12.67
C GLY A 49 4.41 1.76 11.95
N VAL A 50 5.50 1.70 12.73
CA VAL A 50 6.87 1.66 12.20
C VAL A 50 7.34 0.20 12.17
N SER A 51 7.59 -0.33 10.97
CA SER A 51 8.18 -1.67 10.78
C SER A 51 9.68 -1.65 10.95
N PHE A 52 10.34 -0.59 10.46
CA PHE A 52 11.79 -0.41 10.54
C PHE A 52 12.15 1.07 10.40
N GLU A 53 13.24 1.49 11.06
CA GLU A 53 13.79 2.85 10.97
C GLU A 53 15.30 2.84 11.22
N ASN A 54 16.03 3.64 10.46
CA ASN A 54 17.41 4.02 10.74
C ASN A 54 17.64 5.48 10.30
N GLU A 55 18.91 5.92 10.22
CA GLU A 55 19.25 7.31 9.89
C GLU A 55 18.81 7.76 8.49
N PHE A 56 18.61 6.87 7.53
CA PHE A 56 18.30 7.21 6.15
C PHE A 56 17.09 6.50 5.57
N TYR A 57 16.45 5.58 6.31
CA TYR A 57 15.34 4.76 5.82
C TYR A 57 14.25 4.60 6.88
N LEU A 58 13.01 4.72 6.46
CA LEU A 58 11.81 4.53 7.26
C LEU A 58 10.86 3.59 6.53
N LEU A 59 10.42 2.52 7.19
CA LEU A 59 9.39 1.61 6.71
C LEU A 59 8.19 1.67 7.63
N LEU A 60 7.05 2.07 7.09
CA LEU A 60 5.77 2.16 7.78
C LEU A 60 4.83 1.07 7.29
N HIS A 61 3.93 0.63 8.16
CA HIS A 61 2.83 -0.28 7.81
C HIS A 61 1.48 0.32 8.17
N THR A 62 0.44 -0.05 7.43
CA THR A 62 -0.96 0.25 7.78
C THR A 62 -1.33 -0.36 9.14
N PRO A 63 -2.37 0.15 9.85
CA PRO A 63 -2.77 -0.40 11.16
C PRO A 63 -3.01 -1.92 11.16
N ASN A 64 -3.60 -2.44 10.09
CA ASN A 64 -3.86 -3.88 9.90
C ASN A 64 -2.68 -4.65 9.27
N GLN A 65 -1.53 -4.01 9.03
CA GLN A 65 -0.32 -4.58 8.42
C GLN A 65 -0.52 -5.17 7.01
N SER A 66 -1.56 -4.76 6.30
CA SER A 66 -1.86 -5.24 4.94
C SER A 66 -1.00 -4.58 3.85
N ALA A 67 -0.46 -3.39 4.12
CA ALA A 67 0.38 -2.65 3.20
C ALA A 67 1.53 -1.94 3.91
N GLU A 68 2.56 -1.60 3.15
CA GLU A 68 3.72 -0.86 3.64
C GLU A 68 4.08 0.29 2.70
N LEU A 69 4.63 1.35 3.29
CA LEU A 69 5.26 2.48 2.59
C LEU A 69 6.68 2.64 3.12
N SER A 70 7.64 2.84 2.22
CA SER A 70 9.02 3.14 2.60
C SER A 70 9.40 4.56 2.18
N PHE A 71 10.23 5.18 3.01
CA PHE A 71 10.76 6.51 2.76
C PHE A 71 12.27 6.46 2.91
N LEU A 72 12.99 7.11 1.99
CA LEU A 72 14.43 7.04 1.87
C LEU A 72 15.02 8.44 1.73
N LEU A 73 16.07 8.75 2.48
CA LEU A 73 16.84 9.99 2.25
C LEU A 73 17.55 9.93 0.90
N PRO A 74 17.53 11.05 0.14
CA PRO A 74 18.28 11.15 -1.11
C PRO A 74 19.80 11.12 -0.85
N HIS A 75 20.55 10.83 -1.88
CA HIS A 75 22.02 10.91 -1.91
C HIS A 75 22.77 10.06 -0.89
N HIS A 76 22.11 9.08 -0.24
CA HIS A 76 22.82 8.19 0.69
C HIS A 76 23.85 7.34 -0.06
N PRO A 77 25.12 7.25 0.42
CA PRO A 77 26.23 6.61 -0.31
C PRO A 77 26.01 5.14 -0.66
N SER A 78 25.20 4.41 0.14
CA SER A 78 24.88 3.01 -0.13
C SER A 78 23.90 2.82 -1.29
N GLN A 79 23.21 3.89 -1.72
CA GLN A 79 22.16 3.81 -2.73
C GLN A 79 22.69 4.01 -4.15
N LYS A 80 22.16 3.26 -5.08
CA LYS A 80 22.46 3.40 -6.51
C LYS A 80 21.75 4.63 -7.09
N PRO A 81 22.23 5.21 -8.21
CA PRO A 81 21.70 6.45 -8.77
C PRO A 81 20.18 6.49 -8.99
N ILE A 82 19.57 5.33 -9.31
CA ILE A 82 18.12 5.22 -9.50
C ILE A 82 17.31 5.51 -8.22
N PHE A 83 17.93 5.40 -7.04
CA PHE A 83 17.31 5.64 -5.73
C PHE A 83 17.77 6.93 -5.06
N GLN A 84 18.32 7.88 -5.82
CA GLN A 84 18.90 9.10 -5.24
C GLN A 84 18.12 10.38 -5.57
N SER A 85 17.23 10.35 -6.57
CA SER A 85 16.46 11.53 -6.95
C SER A 85 15.27 11.74 -6.03
N VAL A 86 15.18 12.93 -5.43
CA VAL A 86 14.06 13.32 -4.57
C VAL A 86 12.74 13.30 -5.35
N PHE A 87 11.69 12.79 -4.73
CA PHE A 87 10.33 12.89 -5.26
C PHE A 87 9.92 14.37 -5.36
N ASN A 88 9.37 14.75 -6.51
CA ASN A 88 9.06 16.16 -6.82
C ASN A 88 7.61 16.56 -6.51
N GLY A 89 6.87 15.74 -5.77
CA GLY A 89 5.50 16.03 -5.35
C GLY A 89 4.44 15.92 -6.44
N LYS A 90 4.73 15.26 -7.57
CA LYS A 90 3.80 15.16 -8.71
C LYS A 90 3.74 13.75 -9.28
N GLY A 91 2.57 13.40 -9.84
CA GLY A 91 2.38 12.18 -10.62
C GLY A 91 2.20 10.89 -9.79
N MET A 92 2.01 11.03 -8.47
CA MET A 92 1.70 9.93 -7.56
C MET A 92 0.61 10.35 -6.59
N TYR A 93 -0.29 9.44 -6.27
CA TYR A 93 -1.22 9.54 -5.15
C TYR A 93 -1.34 8.17 -4.47
N LEU A 94 -1.88 8.16 -3.27
CA LEU A 94 -2.20 6.96 -2.52
C LEU A 94 -3.72 6.89 -2.34
N THR A 95 -4.28 5.67 -2.35
CA THR A 95 -5.66 5.42 -1.96
C THR A 95 -5.64 4.59 -0.68
N ILE A 96 -6.37 5.04 0.34
CA ILE A 96 -6.59 4.31 1.59
C ILE A 96 -8.07 4.01 1.69
N GLU A 97 -8.42 2.74 1.53
CA GLU A 97 -9.77 2.25 1.74
C GLU A 97 -10.04 2.09 3.23
N VAL A 98 -11.18 2.64 3.69
CA VAL A 98 -11.63 2.56 5.09
C VAL A 98 -13.10 2.13 5.14
N GLU A 99 -13.51 1.53 6.27
CA GLU A 99 -14.90 1.10 6.46
C GLU A 99 -15.87 2.28 6.63
N ASN A 100 -15.41 3.36 7.30
CA ASN A 100 -16.22 4.54 7.58
C ASN A 100 -15.43 5.83 7.33
N VAL A 101 -15.53 6.32 6.11
CA VAL A 101 -14.81 7.53 5.67
C VAL A 101 -15.26 8.80 6.40
N ASP A 102 -16.54 8.86 6.83
CA ASP A 102 -17.07 10.02 7.56
C ASP A 102 -16.42 10.17 8.94
N GLU A 103 -16.20 9.08 9.66
CA GLU A 103 -15.50 9.10 10.94
C GLU A 103 -14.04 9.53 10.78
N VAL A 104 -13.34 9.00 9.79
CA VAL A 104 -11.95 9.37 9.50
C VAL A 104 -11.86 10.84 9.10
N TYR A 105 -12.75 11.32 8.24
CA TYR A 105 -12.83 12.73 7.85
C TYR A 105 -12.99 13.65 9.06
N LYS A 106 -13.98 13.36 9.93
CA LYS A 106 -14.23 14.13 11.14
C LYS A 106 -13.01 14.17 12.05
N HIS A 107 -12.41 13.00 12.30
CA HIS A 107 -11.23 12.87 13.15
C HIS A 107 -10.04 13.70 12.63
N LEU A 108 -9.73 13.62 11.34
CA LEU A 108 -8.63 14.36 10.73
C LEU A 108 -8.90 15.87 10.69
N LYS A 109 -10.14 16.26 10.47
CA LYS A 109 -10.56 17.67 10.50
C LYS A 109 -10.45 18.28 11.91
N GLU A 110 -10.84 17.54 12.95
CA GLU A 110 -10.66 17.92 14.37
C GLU A 110 -9.19 18.05 14.76
N LYS A 111 -8.30 17.25 14.18
CA LYS A 111 -6.85 17.36 14.32
C LYS A 111 -6.22 18.51 13.49
N GLY A 112 -7.02 19.27 12.75
CA GLY A 112 -6.56 20.41 11.95
C GLY A 112 -5.90 20.05 10.62
N ILE A 113 -6.08 18.83 10.12
CA ILE A 113 -5.59 18.45 8.79
C ILE A 113 -6.38 19.20 7.73
N ARG A 114 -5.65 19.83 6.81
CA ARG A 114 -6.26 20.51 5.66
C ARG A 114 -6.80 19.49 4.65
N MET A 115 -8.06 19.67 4.28
CA MET A 115 -8.66 18.91 3.18
C MET A 115 -8.28 19.56 1.84
N GLU A 116 -7.76 18.78 0.92
CA GLU A 116 -7.54 19.20 -0.48
C GLU A 116 -8.82 19.00 -1.30
N ILE A 117 -9.59 17.93 -0.98
CA ILE A 117 -10.96 17.71 -1.46
C ILE A 117 -11.82 17.42 -0.22
N GLU A 118 -12.88 18.20 -0.03
CA GLU A 118 -13.86 17.97 1.04
C GLU A 118 -14.64 16.68 0.78
N ILE A 119 -15.15 16.05 1.85
CA ILE A 119 -15.88 14.79 1.74
C ILE A 119 -17.10 14.93 0.81
N ARG A 120 -17.24 13.95 -0.10
CA ARG A 120 -18.34 13.92 -1.08
C ARG A 120 -18.57 12.52 -1.62
N ASP A 121 -19.73 12.35 -2.24
CA ASP A 121 -20.09 11.15 -3.01
C ASP A 121 -19.75 11.36 -4.49
N GLU A 122 -19.30 10.31 -5.15
CA GLU A 122 -19.05 10.30 -6.59
C GLU A 122 -20.07 9.42 -7.32
N PRO A 123 -20.43 9.75 -8.57
CA PRO A 123 -21.46 9.02 -9.32
C PRO A 123 -21.18 7.53 -9.54
N TRP A 124 -19.92 7.12 -9.43
CA TRP A 124 -19.46 5.74 -9.59
C TRP A 124 -19.45 4.92 -8.30
N GLY A 125 -19.92 5.49 -7.17
CA GLY A 125 -20.12 4.76 -5.92
C GLY A 125 -19.02 4.95 -4.89
N ASP A 126 -18.13 5.94 -5.06
CA ASP A 126 -17.13 6.29 -4.05
C ASP A 126 -17.67 7.40 -3.14
N ARG A 127 -17.46 7.23 -1.83
CA ARG A 127 -17.53 8.32 -0.87
C ARG A 127 -16.15 8.57 -0.33
N HIS A 128 -15.60 9.77 -0.57
CA HIS A 128 -14.19 10.04 -0.32
C HIS A 128 -13.90 11.48 0.08
N PHE A 129 -12.67 11.71 0.54
CA PHE A 129 -12.03 13.02 0.68
C PHE A 129 -10.52 12.87 0.45
N THR A 130 -9.83 13.98 0.17
CA THR A 130 -8.40 13.93 -0.09
C THR A 130 -7.64 14.88 0.83
N ILE A 131 -6.52 14.40 1.35
CA ILE A 131 -5.52 15.16 2.11
C ILE A 131 -4.19 15.11 1.38
N LYS A 132 -3.19 15.84 1.90
CA LYS A 132 -1.84 15.83 1.34
C LYS A 132 -0.81 15.55 2.44
N ASP A 133 0.13 14.66 2.15
CA ASP A 133 1.24 14.37 3.06
C ASP A 133 2.34 15.45 3.00
N PRO A 134 3.35 15.43 3.90
CA PRO A 134 4.45 16.40 3.89
C PRO A 134 5.28 16.42 2.60
N ASN A 135 5.25 15.36 1.80
CA ASN A 135 5.97 15.23 0.55
C ASN A 135 5.19 15.79 -0.65
N GLY A 136 3.95 16.21 -0.44
CA GLY A 136 3.06 16.66 -1.50
C GLY A 136 2.29 15.54 -2.19
N ILE A 137 2.29 14.32 -1.64
CA ILE A 137 1.52 13.19 -2.15
C ILE A 137 0.06 13.37 -1.74
N GLY A 138 -0.85 13.34 -2.71
CA GLY A 138 -2.29 13.27 -2.46
C GLY A 138 -2.64 11.92 -1.85
N ILE A 139 -3.41 11.92 -0.77
CA ILE A 139 -3.94 10.71 -0.14
C ILE A 139 -5.46 10.79 -0.24
N ASP A 140 -6.02 9.93 -1.07
CA ASP A 140 -7.46 9.76 -1.23
C ASP A 140 -7.95 8.71 -0.23
N ILE A 141 -8.82 9.12 0.69
CA ILE A 141 -9.40 8.25 1.71
C ILE A 141 -10.84 7.97 1.32
N VAL A 142 -11.16 6.69 1.13
CA VAL A 142 -12.39 6.26 0.44
C VAL A 142 -13.09 5.12 1.16
N THR A 143 -14.42 5.15 1.13
CA THR A 143 -15.29 4.00 1.33
C THR A 143 -16.02 3.73 0.01
N TYR A 144 -15.87 2.51 -0.53
CA TYR A 144 -16.61 2.10 -1.71
C TYR A 144 -18.03 1.68 -1.32
N THR A 145 -19.02 2.40 -1.83
CA THR A 145 -20.42 1.98 -1.72
C THR A 145 -20.72 1.09 -2.91
N LYS A 146 -21.41 -0.04 -2.68
CA LYS A 146 -21.89 -0.83 -3.82
C LYS A 146 -22.84 0.04 -4.63
N PRO A 147 -22.69 0.07 -5.98
CA PRO A 147 -23.72 0.71 -6.82
C PRO A 147 -25.08 0.11 -6.47
N GLU A 148 -26.09 0.95 -6.32
CA GLU A 148 -27.49 0.48 -6.24
C GLU A 148 -27.80 -0.22 -7.57
N GLU A 149 -28.19 -1.51 -7.49
CA GLU A 149 -28.60 -2.33 -8.65
C GLU A 149 -29.93 -1.85 -9.23
#